data_d71b55314650f91b7fa4008002cc27c9
#
_entry.id   d71b55314650f91b7fa4008002cc27c9
#
_cell.length_a   1.000
_cell.length_b   1.000
_cell.length_c   1.000
_cell.angle_alpha   90.00
_cell.angle_beta   90.00
_cell.angle_gamma   90.00
#
_symmetry.space_group_name_H-M   'P 1'
#
loop_
_entity.id
_entity.type
_entity.pdbx_description
1 polymer ?
#
loop_
_entity_poly.entity_id
_entity_poly.type
_entity_poly.pdbx_seq_one_letter_code
_entity_poly.pdbx_strand_id
1 'polypeptide(L)'
;SVHMLYCSHADDKSTGEPSRYIYQLDYESGFDVRKVEVGVDVNLAETAPIEVPKDEGVMARLERFVDAQSPATLSPTAFFRYVACPLRFYFHSIARLEADDEISEEVDAPMFGTILHAAVQMLYARIAGEAHPGETLRAMIRTGEVAQAVEAAINENYLQDKHATAEDYSGNLLLVKDIVIRYLRGGVMPYDAAHDAFAVSGLEEPVAYPFRFRAGGRDLEMKFAGIADRIDTLDDGALRVVDYKTGAPHLEFDGVESLFTGTGKQRLSNILQTLLYAMMLHRSRGCDVEPALYYVRNMNRPGYSPQLDDKQTGVKGARYTLYRERFEELLRAQLAELYDTSVPFRQCEDADTCKYCDFNVICKR
;
A
#
# COMPACT_ATOMS: atom_id res chain seq x y z
N SER A 1 -5.50 -12.56 -52.15
CA SER A 1 -6.63 -12.53 -51.19
C SER A 1 -6.24 -11.70 -49.95
N VAL A 2 -7.18 -10.94 -49.42
CA VAL A 2 -7.04 -10.19 -48.17
C VAL A 2 -8.02 -10.79 -47.19
N HIS A 3 -7.55 -11.05 -45.98
CA HIS A 3 -8.38 -11.55 -44.88
C HIS A 3 -8.47 -10.50 -43.78
N MET A 4 -9.67 -10.14 -43.39
CA MET A 4 -9.96 -9.22 -42.30
C MET A 4 -10.68 -9.98 -41.18
N LEU A 5 -10.15 -9.90 -39.97
CA LEU A 5 -10.72 -10.56 -38.79
C LEU A 5 -11.23 -9.49 -37.82
N TYR A 6 -12.39 -9.72 -37.28
CA TYR A 6 -12.92 -8.92 -36.17
C TYR A 6 -13.68 -9.82 -35.19
N CYS A 7 -13.78 -9.40 -33.95
CA CYS A 7 -14.53 -10.11 -32.94
C CYS A 7 -15.97 -9.58 -32.91
N SER A 8 -16.96 -10.46 -33.15
CA SER A 8 -18.38 -10.10 -33.14
C SER A 8 -18.99 -10.09 -31.71
N HIS A 9 -18.21 -10.45 -30.68
CA HIS A 9 -18.68 -10.39 -29.29
C HIS A 9 -18.43 -9.01 -28.70
N ALA A 10 -19.45 -8.44 -28.06
CA ALA A 10 -19.33 -7.22 -27.30
C ALA A 10 -18.74 -7.55 -25.92
N ASP A 11 -17.70 -6.82 -25.53
CA ASP A 11 -17.09 -6.83 -24.20
C ASP A 11 -16.90 -5.40 -23.70
N ASP A 12 -16.31 -5.22 -22.50
CA ASP A 12 -16.08 -3.89 -21.92
C ASP A 12 -15.16 -2.98 -22.76
N LYS A 13 -14.48 -3.51 -23.78
CA LYS A 13 -13.53 -2.80 -24.65
C LYS A 13 -13.92 -2.78 -26.12
N SER A 14 -14.92 -3.56 -26.53
CA SER A 14 -15.32 -3.74 -27.92
C SER A 14 -16.83 -3.81 -28.05
N THR A 15 -17.40 -3.04 -28.98
CA THR A 15 -18.83 -3.08 -29.31
C THR A 15 -19.25 -4.31 -30.11
N GLY A 16 -18.29 -5.14 -30.55
CA GLY A 16 -18.55 -6.27 -31.45
C GLY A 16 -18.95 -5.87 -32.87
N GLU A 17 -18.86 -4.57 -33.20
CA GLU A 17 -19.23 -4.09 -34.54
C GLU A 17 -18.04 -4.10 -35.49
N PRO A 18 -18.24 -4.53 -36.76
CA PRO A 18 -17.20 -4.44 -37.75
C PRO A 18 -16.90 -2.98 -38.12
N SER A 19 -15.63 -2.71 -38.45
CA SER A 19 -15.23 -1.38 -38.92
C SER A 19 -16.09 -0.93 -40.15
N ARG A 20 -16.44 0.32 -40.19
CA ARG A 20 -17.16 0.93 -41.34
C ARG A 20 -16.46 0.64 -42.69
N TYR A 21 -15.17 0.48 -42.71
CA TYR A 21 -14.42 0.16 -43.93
C TYR A 21 -14.72 -1.25 -44.46
N ILE A 22 -15.13 -2.18 -43.63
CA ILE A 22 -15.58 -3.53 -44.05
C ILE A 22 -16.92 -3.36 -44.82
N TYR A 23 -17.83 -2.52 -44.33
CA TYR A 23 -19.07 -2.21 -45.04
C TYR A 23 -18.83 -1.48 -46.35
N GLN A 24 -17.89 -0.53 -46.39
CA GLN A 24 -17.55 0.16 -47.64
C GLN A 24 -16.98 -0.81 -48.68
N LEU A 25 -16.13 -1.72 -48.29
CA LEU A 25 -15.62 -2.75 -49.19
C LEU A 25 -16.71 -3.68 -49.69
N ASP A 26 -17.65 -4.06 -48.84
CA ASP A 26 -18.76 -4.94 -49.19
C ASP A 26 -19.75 -4.27 -50.17
N TYR A 27 -20.11 -2.99 -49.93
CA TYR A 27 -21.17 -2.31 -50.67
C TYR A 27 -20.71 -1.39 -51.82
N GLU A 28 -19.48 -0.88 -51.75
CA GLU A 28 -19.02 0.18 -52.67
C GLU A 28 -17.87 -0.27 -53.58
N SER A 29 -17.11 -1.31 -53.22
CA SER A 29 -15.90 -1.62 -53.96
C SER A 29 -16.06 -2.57 -55.15
N GLY A 30 -17.19 -3.26 -55.27
CA GLY A 30 -17.39 -4.29 -56.28
C GLY A 30 -16.53 -5.55 -56.12
N PHE A 31 -15.83 -5.69 -55.02
CA PHE A 31 -15.08 -6.92 -54.67
C PHE A 31 -16.04 -8.02 -54.22
N ASP A 32 -15.67 -9.28 -54.48
CA ASP A 32 -16.37 -10.43 -53.93
C ASP A 32 -15.94 -10.63 -52.46
N VAL A 33 -16.79 -10.19 -51.53
CA VAL A 33 -16.55 -10.27 -50.09
C VAL A 33 -17.23 -11.51 -49.52
N ARG A 34 -16.45 -12.49 -49.14
CA ARG A 34 -16.97 -13.68 -48.47
C ARG A 34 -16.91 -13.53 -46.96
N LYS A 35 -18.08 -13.57 -46.30
CA LYS A 35 -18.19 -13.58 -44.84
C LYS A 35 -18.12 -15.03 -44.33
N VAL A 36 -17.23 -15.26 -43.39
CA VAL A 36 -17.06 -16.58 -42.75
C VAL A 36 -17.07 -16.35 -41.24
N GLU A 37 -17.98 -17.03 -40.56
CA GLU A 37 -17.99 -17.06 -39.10
C GLU A 37 -17.04 -18.18 -38.63
N VAL A 38 -16.06 -17.80 -37.80
CA VAL A 38 -15.12 -18.73 -37.21
C VAL A 38 -15.44 -18.84 -35.73
N GLY A 39 -16.05 -19.95 -35.34
CA GLY A 39 -16.20 -20.30 -33.93
C GLY A 39 -14.95 -21.02 -33.44
N VAL A 40 -14.43 -20.61 -32.32
CA VAL A 40 -13.40 -21.34 -31.60
C VAL A 40 -14.04 -21.89 -30.34
N ASP A 41 -14.18 -23.20 -30.26
CA ASP A 41 -14.54 -23.85 -28.99
C ASP A 41 -13.32 -23.78 -28.06
N VAL A 42 -13.32 -22.78 -27.18
CA VAL A 42 -12.33 -22.69 -26.11
C VAL A 42 -12.80 -23.60 -24.99
N ASN A 43 -12.27 -24.83 -24.95
CA ASN A 43 -12.37 -25.64 -23.74
C ASN A 43 -11.51 -24.97 -22.66
N LEU A 44 -12.14 -24.14 -21.84
CA LEU A 44 -11.53 -23.66 -20.60
C LEU A 44 -11.43 -24.87 -19.68
N ALA A 45 -10.29 -25.54 -19.70
CA ALA A 45 -9.98 -26.50 -18.66
C ALA A 45 -10.03 -25.74 -17.33
N GLU A 46 -10.90 -26.17 -16.42
CA GLU A 46 -10.89 -25.66 -15.04
C GLU A 46 -9.48 -25.90 -14.49
N THR A 47 -8.71 -24.86 -14.37
CA THR A 47 -7.39 -24.93 -13.75
C THR A 47 -7.59 -25.08 -12.25
N ALA A 48 -7.13 -26.19 -11.69
CA ALA A 48 -7.13 -26.35 -10.24
C ALA A 48 -6.37 -25.18 -9.58
N PRO A 49 -6.88 -24.64 -8.47
CA PRO A 49 -6.18 -23.59 -7.72
C PRO A 49 -4.76 -24.03 -7.37
N ILE A 50 -3.82 -23.09 -7.48
CA ILE A 50 -2.42 -23.36 -7.13
C ILE A 50 -2.30 -23.40 -5.61
N GLU A 51 -1.73 -24.50 -5.12
CA GLU A 51 -1.40 -24.70 -3.71
C GLU A 51 0.07 -25.08 -3.58
N VAL A 52 0.75 -24.49 -2.61
CA VAL A 52 2.14 -24.83 -2.27
C VAL A 52 2.16 -25.41 -0.86
N PRO A 53 2.49 -26.70 -0.68
CA PRO A 53 2.58 -27.31 0.63
C PRO A 53 3.73 -26.70 1.43
N LYS A 54 3.57 -26.65 2.75
CA LYS A 54 4.62 -26.22 3.67
C LYS A 54 5.52 -27.42 4.00
N ASP A 55 6.28 -27.88 3.01
CA ASP A 55 7.28 -28.91 3.15
C ASP A 55 8.50 -28.45 4.00
N GLU A 56 9.45 -29.33 4.24
CA GLU A 56 10.68 -29.03 5.02
C GLU A 56 11.45 -27.85 4.42
N GLY A 57 11.53 -27.73 3.10
CA GLY A 57 12.25 -26.65 2.43
C GLY A 57 11.56 -25.29 2.61
N VAL A 58 10.24 -25.27 2.53
CA VAL A 58 9.43 -24.07 2.77
C VAL A 58 9.50 -23.68 4.24
N MET A 59 9.37 -24.65 5.16
CA MET A 59 9.46 -24.40 6.60
C MET A 59 10.83 -23.88 7.01
N ALA A 60 11.91 -24.43 6.47
CA ALA A 60 13.26 -23.92 6.72
C ALA A 60 13.44 -22.44 6.32
N ARG A 61 12.76 -22.01 5.25
CA ARG A 61 12.75 -20.59 4.85
C ARG A 61 11.86 -19.73 5.75
N LEU A 62 10.78 -20.26 6.30
CA LEU A 62 9.92 -19.56 7.26
C LEU A 62 10.60 -19.42 8.63
N GLU A 63 11.36 -20.43 9.08
CA GLU A 63 12.05 -20.41 10.37
C GLU A 63 12.98 -19.19 10.53
N ARG A 64 13.50 -18.63 9.45
CA ARG A 64 14.33 -17.42 9.51
C ARG A 64 13.64 -16.22 10.15
N PHE A 65 12.29 -16.13 10.09
CA PHE A 65 11.54 -15.03 10.68
C PHE A 65 11.34 -15.15 12.19
N VAL A 66 11.53 -16.35 12.73
CA VAL A 66 11.42 -16.66 14.17
C VAL A 66 12.74 -17.08 14.79
N ASP A 67 13.79 -17.29 14.00
CA ASP A 67 15.13 -17.56 14.49
C ASP A 67 15.74 -16.28 15.10
N ALA A 68 16.11 -16.35 16.38
CA ALA A 68 16.67 -15.22 17.10
C ALA A 68 18.00 -14.71 16.50
N GLN A 69 18.75 -15.58 15.81
CA GLN A 69 20.02 -15.23 15.16
C GLN A 69 19.87 -14.68 13.75
N SER A 70 18.69 -14.84 13.14
CA SER A 70 18.42 -14.35 11.80
C SER A 70 18.13 -12.84 11.81
N PRO A 71 18.66 -12.08 10.84
CA PRO A 71 18.28 -10.67 10.66
C PRO A 71 16.91 -10.48 10.00
N ALA A 72 16.26 -11.56 9.57
CA ALA A 72 14.99 -11.48 8.88
C ALA A 72 13.88 -10.97 9.81
N THR A 73 13.06 -10.06 9.28
CA THR A 73 11.89 -9.49 9.95
C THR A 73 10.67 -9.60 9.08
N LEU A 74 9.49 -9.64 9.69
CA LEU A 74 8.22 -9.57 8.97
C LEU A 74 7.71 -8.13 8.98
N SER A 75 7.64 -7.50 7.81
CA SER A 75 7.07 -6.15 7.73
C SER A 75 5.54 -6.19 7.77
N PRO A 76 4.88 -5.10 8.22
CA PRO A 76 3.44 -4.96 8.15
C PRO A 76 2.87 -5.25 6.76
N THR A 77 3.52 -4.76 5.71
CA THR A 77 3.14 -5.02 4.31
C THR A 77 3.26 -6.50 3.94
N ALA A 78 4.34 -7.18 4.37
CA ALA A 78 4.51 -8.61 4.10
C ALA A 78 3.46 -9.44 4.85
N PHE A 79 3.15 -9.09 6.08
CA PHE A 79 2.09 -9.74 6.84
C PHE A 79 0.71 -9.54 6.16
N PHE A 80 0.41 -8.34 5.70
CA PHE A 80 -0.83 -8.10 4.96
C PHE A 80 -0.91 -8.92 3.66
N ARG A 81 0.22 -9.10 2.95
CA ARG A 81 0.24 -9.99 1.77
C ARG A 81 -0.20 -11.41 2.12
N TYR A 82 0.22 -11.92 3.30
CA TYR A 82 -0.22 -13.23 3.77
C TYR A 82 -1.72 -13.26 4.04
N VAL A 83 -2.25 -12.28 4.74
CA VAL A 83 -3.69 -12.16 5.04
C VAL A 83 -4.52 -12.04 3.76
N ALA A 84 -4.08 -11.25 2.79
CA ALA A 84 -4.80 -11.04 1.54
C ALA A 84 -4.72 -12.24 0.58
N CYS A 85 -3.56 -12.86 0.48
CA CYS A 85 -3.33 -14.04 -0.36
C CYS A 85 -2.08 -14.79 0.12
N PRO A 86 -2.25 -15.95 0.81
CA PRO A 86 -1.11 -16.76 1.27
C PRO A 86 -0.13 -17.11 0.15
N LEU A 87 -0.61 -17.40 -1.06
CA LEU A 87 0.24 -17.73 -2.21
C LEU A 87 1.08 -16.53 -2.68
N ARG A 88 0.52 -15.30 -2.67
CA ARG A 88 1.27 -14.07 -2.96
C ARG A 88 2.39 -13.85 -1.96
N PHE A 89 2.11 -14.09 -0.68
CA PHE A 89 3.14 -14.04 0.35
C PHE A 89 4.25 -15.06 0.10
N TYR A 90 3.89 -16.31 -0.25
CA TYR A 90 4.85 -17.33 -0.60
C TYR A 90 5.76 -16.88 -1.75
N PHE A 91 5.19 -16.46 -2.87
CA PHE A 91 5.99 -16.03 -4.02
C PHE A 91 6.96 -14.90 -3.66
N HIS A 92 6.45 -13.85 -3.05
CA HIS A 92 7.25 -12.67 -2.72
C HIS A 92 8.24 -12.91 -1.57
N SER A 93 7.76 -13.46 -0.44
CA SER A 93 8.53 -13.47 0.81
C SER A 93 9.32 -14.76 1.02
N ILE A 94 8.87 -15.90 0.48
CA ILE A 94 9.51 -17.20 0.68
C ILE A 94 10.30 -17.63 -0.57
N ALA A 95 9.67 -17.61 -1.74
CA ALA A 95 10.31 -17.94 -3.01
C ALA A 95 11.18 -16.79 -3.55
N ARG A 96 10.93 -15.55 -3.09
CA ARG A 96 11.62 -14.32 -3.53
C ARG A 96 11.55 -14.12 -5.04
N LEU A 97 10.38 -14.34 -5.59
CA LEU A 97 10.11 -13.99 -6.98
C LEU A 97 9.89 -12.48 -7.06
N GLU A 98 10.56 -11.85 -7.97
CA GLU A 98 10.43 -10.45 -8.31
C GLU A 98 9.79 -10.36 -9.69
N ALA A 99 8.89 -9.40 -9.89
CA ALA A 99 8.44 -9.05 -11.22
C ALA A 99 9.56 -8.30 -11.95
N ASP A 100 9.63 -8.43 -13.25
CA ASP A 100 10.55 -7.63 -14.04
C ASP A 100 10.18 -6.15 -13.89
N ASP A 101 11.12 -5.32 -13.47
CA ASP A 101 10.91 -3.87 -13.38
C ASP A 101 10.77 -3.32 -14.80
N GLU A 102 9.59 -2.84 -15.15
CA GLU A 102 9.43 -2.02 -16.35
C GLU A 102 10.11 -0.66 -16.08
N ILE A 103 11.18 -0.40 -16.82
CA ILE A 103 11.87 0.90 -16.77
C ILE A 103 10.90 1.94 -17.33
N SER A 104 10.30 2.72 -16.46
CA SER A 104 9.45 3.86 -16.85
C SER A 104 10.29 5.12 -16.91
N GLU A 105 10.24 5.83 -18.03
CA GLU A 105 10.81 7.18 -18.17
C GLU A 105 9.98 8.23 -17.44
N GLU A 106 8.81 7.86 -16.92
CA GLU A 106 7.90 8.74 -16.19
C GLU A 106 7.89 8.41 -14.70
N VAL A 107 7.56 9.41 -13.89
CA VAL A 107 7.36 9.21 -12.44
C VAL A 107 6.12 8.34 -12.23
N ASP A 108 6.32 7.11 -11.83
CA ASP A 108 5.27 6.18 -11.47
C ASP A 108 4.67 6.46 -10.07
N ALA A 109 3.64 5.72 -9.69
CA ALA A 109 2.97 5.93 -8.40
C ALA A 109 3.87 5.63 -7.18
N PRO A 110 4.72 4.58 -7.16
CA PRO A 110 5.71 4.36 -6.11
C PRO A 110 6.71 5.51 -5.99
N MET A 111 7.30 5.96 -7.09
CA MET A 111 8.26 7.07 -7.09
C MET A 111 7.62 8.39 -6.64
N PHE A 112 6.36 8.66 -7.04
CA PHE A 112 5.59 9.79 -6.53
C PHE A 112 5.47 9.74 -5.01
N GLY A 113 5.18 8.56 -4.44
CA GLY A 113 5.15 8.32 -3.01
C GLY A 113 6.50 8.64 -2.36
N THR A 114 7.59 8.12 -2.91
CA THR A 114 8.95 8.35 -2.41
C THR A 114 9.30 9.85 -2.36
N ILE A 115 9.00 10.60 -3.43
CA ILE A 115 9.23 12.06 -3.47
C ILE A 115 8.41 12.78 -2.39
N LEU A 116 7.14 12.40 -2.21
CA LEU A 116 6.28 12.99 -1.19
C LEU A 116 6.83 12.74 0.22
N HIS A 117 7.18 11.49 0.56
CA HIS A 117 7.71 11.11 1.88
C HIS A 117 9.02 11.85 2.17
N ALA A 118 9.94 11.90 1.21
CA ALA A 118 11.20 12.64 1.36
C ALA A 118 10.97 14.14 1.59
N ALA A 119 10.06 14.77 0.84
CA ALA A 119 9.74 16.18 1.02
C ALA A 119 9.09 16.44 2.40
N VAL A 120 8.18 15.57 2.85
CA VAL A 120 7.60 15.63 4.21
C VAL A 120 8.70 15.53 5.26
N GLN A 121 9.56 14.51 5.15
CA GLN A 121 10.67 14.30 6.08
C GLN A 121 11.54 15.55 6.20
N MET A 122 11.95 16.16 5.07
CA MET A 122 12.78 17.38 5.06
C MET A 122 12.09 18.55 5.74
N LEU A 123 10.78 18.74 5.53
CA LEU A 123 10.02 19.84 6.12
C LEU A 123 9.80 19.63 7.62
N TYR A 124 9.37 18.46 8.01
CA TYR A 124 9.03 18.15 9.40
C TYR A 124 10.27 17.96 10.30
N ALA A 125 11.43 17.64 9.72
CA ALA A 125 12.70 17.65 10.44
C ALA A 125 13.05 19.03 11.04
N ARG A 126 12.53 20.12 10.44
CA ARG A 126 12.78 21.50 10.94
C ARG A 126 11.99 21.82 12.20
N ILE A 127 10.89 21.12 12.43
CA ILE A 127 10.01 21.30 13.61
C ILE A 127 10.12 20.13 14.59
N ALA A 128 11.09 19.23 14.39
CA ALA A 128 11.28 18.08 15.26
C ALA A 128 11.56 18.54 16.70
N GLY A 129 10.76 18.02 17.65
CA GLY A 129 10.80 18.38 19.06
C GLY A 129 10.15 19.72 19.41
N GLU A 130 9.70 20.51 18.44
CA GLU A 130 8.92 21.74 18.70
C GLU A 130 7.49 21.36 19.16
N ALA A 131 7.11 21.83 20.33
CA ALA A 131 5.75 21.70 20.82
C ALA A 131 4.85 22.74 20.13
N HIS A 132 3.67 22.31 19.68
CA HIS A 132 2.70 23.19 19.00
C HIS A 132 3.27 23.91 17.78
N PRO A 133 3.75 23.20 16.73
CA PRO A 133 4.50 23.77 15.62
C PRO A 133 3.63 24.57 14.62
N GLY A 134 2.38 24.89 14.95
CA GLY A 134 1.42 25.50 14.04
C GLY A 134 1.88 26.84 13.45
N GLU A 135 2.53 27.70 14.23
CA GLU A 135 3.05 28.99 13.75
C GLU A 135 4.21 28.77 12.77
N THR A 136 5.13 27.88 13.09
CA THR A 136 6.28 27.54 12.23
C THR A 136 5.79 26.94 10.91
N LEU A 137 4.83 26.01 10.94
CA LEU A 137 4.21 25.44 9.74
C LEU A 137 3.55 26.52 8.87
N ARG A 138 2.80 27.46 9.47
CA ARG A 138 2.20 28.59 8.73
C ARG A 138 3.28 29.50 8.11
N ALA A 139 4.40 29.70 8.78
CA ALA A 139 5.51 30.47 8.23
C ALA A 139 6.13 29.75 7.03
N MET A 140 6.43 28.46 7.13
CA MET A 140 6.97 27.64 6.04
C MET A 140 6.05 27.58 4.81
N ILE A 141 4.71 27.55 5.01
CA ILE A 141 3.72 27.61 3.92
C ILE A 141 3.85 28.92 3.12
N ARG A 142 4.13 30.04 3.79
CA ARG A 142 4.23 31.38 3.16
C ARG A 142 5.57 31.62 2.45
N THR A 143 6.60 30.91 2.86
CA THR A 143 7.94 31.00 2.27
C THR A 143 8.09 30.06 1.06
N GLY A 144 9.26 30.08 0.42
CA GLY A 144 9.60 29.12 -0.64
C GLY A 144 10.03 27.74 -0.15
N GLU A 145 10.03 27.48 1.16
CA GLU A 145 10.63 26.29 1.77
C GLU A 145 9.96 25.00 1.30
N VAL A 146 8.64 24.99 1.11
CA VAL A 146 7.93 23.80 0.60
C VAL A 146 8.39 23.45 -0.81
N ALA A 147 8.55 24.46 -1.68
CA ALA A 147 9.02 24.21 -3.05
C ALA A 147 10.46 23.69 -3.05
N GLN A 148 11.33 24.28 -2.23
CA GLN A 148 12.72 23.86 -2.08
C GLN A 148 12.84 22.41 -1.58
N ALA A 149 12.03 22.02 -0.59
CA ALA A 149 12.03 20.65 -0.09
C ALA A 149 11.55 19.64 -1.15
N VAL A 150 10.53 20.00 -1.93
CA VAL A 150 10.04 19.14 -3.03
C VAL A 150 11.09 19.02 -4.15
N GLU A 151 11.75 20.12 -4.52
CA GLU A 151 12.85 20.10 -5.50
C GLU A 151 14.01 19.24 -5.02
N ALA A 152 14.41 19.39 -3.76
CA ALA A 152 15.45 18.55 -3.17
C ALA A 152 15.07 17.05 -3.18
N ALA A 153 13.82 16.73 -2.82
CA ALA A 153 13.32 15.37 -2.84
C ALA A 153 13.33 14.77 -4.25
N ILE A 154 12.94 15.52 -5.28
CA ILE A 154 13.00 15.12 -6.68
C ILE A 154 14.45 14.87 -7.11
N ASN A 155 15.32 15.81 -6.81
CA ASN A 155 16.72 15.75 -7.20
C ASN A 155 17.45 14.56 -6.58
N GLU A 156 17.18 14.25 -5.30
CA GLU A 156 17.80 13.13 -4.61
C GLU A 156 17.24 11.77 -5.03
N ASN A 157 15.92 11.65 -5.19
CA ASN A 157 15.28 10.34 -5.32
C ASN A 157 14.97 9.94 -6.78
N TYR A 158 14.75 10.92 -7.67
CA TYR A 158 14.40 10.64 -9.05
C TYR A 158 15.56 10.94 -10.00
N LEU A 159 16.09 12.16 -9.99
CA LEU A 159 17.18 12.55 -10.87
C LEU A 159 18.53 12.01 -10.41
N GLN A 160 18.68 11.69 -9.13
CA GLN A 160 19.93 11.29 -8.50
C GLN A 160 21.06 12.33 -8.70
N ASP A 161 20.68 13.59 -8.89
CA ASP A 161 21.58 14.75 -9.06
C ASP A 161 21.11 15.89 -8.15
N LYS A 162 21.86 16.12 -7.07
CA LYS A 162 21.57 17.18 -6.08
C LYS A 162 21.74 18.61 -6.64
N HIS A 163 22.35 18.76 -7.79
CA HIS A 163 22.59 20.05 -8.44
C HIS A 163 21.62 20.35 -9.58
N ALA A 164 20.72 19.42 -9.88
CA ALA A 164 19.70 19.63 -10.90
C ALA A 164 18.84 20.86 -10.58
N THR A 165 18.46 21.58 -11.61
CA THR A 165 17.64 22.79 -11.54
C THR A 165 16.31 22.59 -12.22
N ALA A 166 15.40 23.55 -12.11
CA ALA A 166 14.10 23.48 -12.78
C ALA A 166 14.20 23.37 -14.32
N GLU A 167 15.34 23.74 -14.92
CA GLU A 167 15.61 23.60 -16.37
C GLU A 167 15.82 22.13 -16.77
N ASP A 168 16.25 21.29 -15.83
CA ASP A 168 16.48 19.86 -16.04
C ASP A 168 15.18 19.04 -15.93
N TYR A 169 14.06 19.68 -15.54
CA TYR A 169 12.80 18.99 -15.33
C TYR A 169 11.99 18.86 -16.61
N SER A 170 11.60 17.63 -16.96
CA SER A 170 10.62 17.36 -18.02
C SER A 170 9.22 17.94 -17.67
N GLY A 171 8.36 18.08 -18.67
CA GLY A 171 6.99 18.58 -18.44
C GLY A 171 6.20 17.75 -17.43
N ASN A 172 6.35 16.42 -17.44
CA ASN A 172 5.70 15.51 -16.47
C ASN A 172 6.26 15.71 -15.06
N LEU A 173 7.58 15.87 -14.93
CA LEU A 173 8.22 16.10 -13.64
C LEU A 173 7.82 17.44 -13.01
N LEU A 174 7.61 18.49 -13.84
CA LEU A 174 7.07 19.76 -13.37
C LEU A 174 5.65 19.61 -12.81
N LEU A 175 4.80 18.80 -13.45
CA LEU A 175 3.46 18.49 -12.93
C LEU A 175 3.52 17.75 -11.60
N VAL A 176 4.39 16.76 -11.47
CA VAL A 176 4.62 16.02 -10.21
C VAL A 176 5.03 17.00 -9.11
N LYS A 177 6.01 17.87 -9.36
CA LYS A 177 6.45 18.91 -8.43
C LYS A 177 5.28 19.77 -7.95
N ASP A 178 4.49 20.30 -8.88
CA ASP A 178 3.36 21.18 -8.56
C ASP A 178 2.26 20.47 -7.78
N ILE A 179 2.00 19.20 -8.07
CA ILE A 179 1.02 18.38 -7.35
C ILE A 179 1.50 18.13 -5.91
N VAL A 180 2.75 17.74 -5.71
CA VAL A 180 3.30 17.50 -4.37
C VAL A 180 3.30 18.79 -3.55
N ILE A 181 3.74 19.92 -4.12
CA ILE A 181 3.66 21.23 -3.46
C ILE A 181 2.22 21.56 -3.05
N ARG A 182 1.25 21.32 -3.94
CA ARG A 182 -0.16 21.57 -3.65
C ARG A 182 -0.68 20.68 -2.51
N TYR A 183 -0.30 19.42 -2.45
CA TYR A 183 -0.71 18.52 -1.36
C TYR A 183 -0.12 18.97 -0.01
N LEU A 184 1.13 19.39 0.00
CA LEU A 184 1.78 19.87 1.22
C LEU A 184 1.26 21.23 1.67
N ARG A 185 1.23 22.24 0.78
CA ARG A 185 0.81 23.61 1.10
C ARG A 185 -0.69 23.77 1.29
N GLY A 186 -1.51 22.96 0.61
CA GLY A 186 -2.96 23.06 0.63
C GLY A 186 -3.65 22.01 1.50
N GLY A 187 -2.94 20.98 1.94
CA GLY A 187 -3.49 19.87 2.68
C GLY A 187 -2.76 19.55 3.96
N VAL A 188 -1.61 18.89 3.87
CA VAL A 188 -0.88 18.34 5.04
C VAL A 188 -0.51 19.41 6.06
N MET A 189 0.25 20.42 5.65
CA MET A 189 0.75 21.43 6.57
C MET A 189 -0.35 22.33 7.14
N PRO A 190 -1.35 22.80 6.38
CA PRO A 190 -2.48 23.54 6.96
C PRO A 190 -3.31 22.72 7.92
N TYR A 191 -3.50 21.41 7.67
CA TYR A 191 -4.20 20.52 8.59
C TYR A 191 -3.44 20.45 9.93
N ASP A 192 -2.15 20.13 9.90
CA ASP A 192 -1.31 20.04 11.10
C ASP A 192 -1.18 21.39 11.82
N ALA A 193 -1.10 22.51 11.08
CA ALA A 193 -1.07 23.85 11.68
C ALA A 193 -2.39 24.24 12.38
N ALA A 194 -3.51 23.65 11.98
CA ALA A 194 -4.81 23.83 12.64
C ALA A 194 -5.05 22.87 13.81
N HIS A 195 -4.31 21.76 13.87
CA HIS A 195 -4.41 20.71 14.88
C HIS A 195 -3.04 20.49 15.55
N ASP A 196 -2.43 21.55 16.03
CA ASP A 196 -1.02 21.61 16.43
C ASP A 196 -0.71 21.11 17.85
N ALA A 197 -1.65 20.40 18.50
CA ALA A 197 -1.47 19.80 19.83
C ALA A 197 -0.54 18.56 19.78
N PHE A 198 0.66 18.74 19.20
CA PHE A 198 1.67 17.69 19.07
C PHE A 198 3.09 18.24 18.98
N ALA A 199 4.07 17.36 19.18
CA ALA A 199 5.46 17.55 18.81
C ALA A 199 5.95 16.37 17.98
N VAL A 200 6.67 16.60 16.88
CA VAL A 200 7.26 15.53 16.07
C VAL A 200 8.39 14.87 16.85
N SER A 201 8.26 13.57 17.12
CA SER A 201 9.24 12.79 17.90
C SER A 201 10.01 11.75 17.07
N GLY A 202 9.54 11.42 15.87
CA GLY A 202 10.22 10.51 14.93
C GLY A 202 9.80 10.76 13.48
N LEU A 203 10.77 10.63 12.55
CA LEU A 203 10.56 10.73 11.11
C LEU A 203 11.32 9.60 10.43
N GLU A 204 10.66 8.86 9.51
CA GLU A 204 11.22 7.66 8.88
C GLU A 204 11.90 6.75 9.92
N GLU A 205 11.20 6.57 11.04
CA GLU A 205 11.79 5.91 12.21
C GLU A 205 11.64 4.40 12.13
N PRO A 206 12.74 3.63 12.25
CA PRO A 206 12.68 2.19 12.35
C PRO A 206 11.95 1.77 13.63
N VAL A 207 10.87 1.00 13.47
CA VAL A 207 10.08 0.46 14.57
C VAL A 207 10.13 -1.06 14.50
N ALA A 208 10.43 -1.71 15.62
CA ALA A 208 10.45 -3.17 15.70
C ALA A 208 9.90 -3.65 17.03
N TYR A 209 9.27 -4.82 17.00
CA TYR A 209 8.79 -5.50 18.20
C TYR A 209 8.76 -7.01 18.02
N PRO A 210 9.34 -7.81 18.96
CA PRO A 210 9.25 -9.25 18.97
C PRO A 210 7.89 -9.70 19.50
N PHE A 211 7.07 -10.29 18.64
CA PHE A 211 5.71 -10.72 18.98
C PHE A 211 5.66 -12.23 19.24
N ARG A 212 5.18 -12.63 20.44
CA ARG A 212 5.12 -14.03 20.85
C ARG A 212 3.80 -14.67 20.48
N PHE A 213 3.89 -15.89 19.95
CA PHE A 213 2.73 -16.72 19.59
C PHE A 213 3.09 -18.21 19.73
N ARG A 214 2.09 -19.08 19.63
CA ARG A 214 2.27 -20.52 19.71
C ARG A 214 1.77 -21.20 18.45
N ALA A 215 2.63 -22.04 17.85
CA ALA A 215 2.28 -22.83 16.67
C ALA A 215 2.96 -24.20 16.72
N GLY A 216 2.26 -25.25 16.28
CA GLY A 216 2.79 -26.61 16.26
C GLY A 216 3.32 -27.11 17.62
N GLY A 217 2.71 -26.65 18.72
CA GLY A 217 3.16 -26.99 20.07
C GLY A 217 4.40 -26.23 20.57
N ARG A 218 5.00 -25.34 19.75
CA ARG A 218 6.19 -24.54 20.08
C ARG A 218 5.80 -23.10 20.41
N ASP A 219 6.49 -22.50 21.36
CA ASP A 219 6.45 -21.05 21.59
C ASP A 219 7.45 -20.39 20.64
N LEU A 220 6.96 -19.48 19.82
CA LEU A 220 7.71 -18.79 18.76
C LEU A 220 7.69 -17.28 18.99
N GLU A 221 8.70 -16.60 18.46
CA GLU A 221 8.80 -15.15 18.53
C GLU A 221 9.06 -14.59 17.13
N MET A 222 8.05 -13.87 16.57
CA MET A 222 8.15 -13.21 15.27
C MET A 222 8.65 -11.79 15.46
N LYS A 223 9.71 -11.43 14.76
CA LYS A 223 10.19 -10.05 14.73
C LYS A 223 9.42 -9.25 13.70
N PHE A 224 8.46 -8.44 14.16
CA PHE A 224 7.88 -7.41 13.30
C PHE A 224 8.83 -6.21 13.23
N ALA A 225 9.05 -5.68 12.04
CA ALA A 225 9.80 -4.44 11.84
C ALA A 225 9.33 -3.70 10.58
N GLY A 226 9.46 -2.38 10.63
CA GLY A 226 9.15 -1.49 9.51
C GLY A 226 9.64 -0.08 9.82
N ILE A 227 9.36 0.84 8.92
CA ILE A 227 9.69 2.26 9.06
C ILE A 227 8.38 3.01 9.21
N ALA A 228 8.22 3.76 10.30
CA ALA A 228 7.08 4.64 10.50
C ALA A 228 7.40 6.00 9.88
N ASP A 229 6.53 6.50 9.01
CA ASP A 229 6.76 7.76 8.28
C ASP A 229 6.92 8.95 9.24
N ARG A 230 6.00 9.06 10.22
CA ARG A 230 6.08 10.08 11.28
C ARG A 230 5.49 9.56 12.58
N ILE A 231 6.14 9.91 13.68
CA ILE A 231 5.66 9.68 15.04
C ILE A 231 5.58 11.05 15.74
N ASP A 232 4.42 11.35 16.29
CA ASP A 232 4.20 12.55 17.09
C ASP A 232 3.98 12.16 18.56
N THR A 233 4.39 13.03 19.47
CA THR A 233 3.98 13.00 20.87
C THR A 233 2.85 13.99 21.06
N LEU A 234 1.72 13.54 21.55
CA LEU A 234 0.53 14.36 21.83
C LEU A 234 0.62 14.98 23.21
N ASP A 235 -0.15 16.05 23.46
CA ASP A 235 -0.13 16.80 24.72
C ASP A 235 -0.47 15.96 25.97
N ASP A 236 -1.22 14.89 25.80
CA ASP A 236 -1.57 13.95 26.88
C ASP A 236 -0.53 12.82 27.08
N GLY A 237 0.58 12.88 26.36
CA GLY A 237 1.66 11.90 26.42
C GLY A 237 1.44 10.63 25.58
N ALA A 238 0.32 10.50 24.88
CA ALA A 238 0.14 9.44 23.90
C ALA A 238 0.99 9.71 22.64
N LEU A 239 1.25 8.69 21.87
CA LEU A 239 1.85 8.84 20.54
C LEU A 239 0.78 8.87 19.46
N ARG A 240 1.10 9.50 18.34
CA ARG A 240 0.36 9.36 17.09
C ARG A 240 1.32 8.83 16.03
N VAL A 241 0.97 7.72 15.40
CA VAL A 241 1.70 7.21 14.22
C VAL A 241 0.95 7.66 12.97
N VAL A 242 1.64 8.41 12.12
CA VAL A 242 1.09 8.94 10.87
C VAL A 242 1.71 8.18 9.71
N ASP A 243 0.88 7.73 8.78
CA ASP A 243 1.27 7.09 7.54
C ASP A 243 0.66 7.86 6.35
N TYR A 244 1.49 8.31 5.41
CA TYR A 244 1.08 9.13 4.28
C TYR A 244 0.70 8.27 3.09
N LYS A 245 -0.48 8.51 2.53
CA LYS A 245 -1.01 7.76 1.38
C LYS A 245 -1.42 8.67 0.23
N THR A 246 -0.94 8.33 -0.97
CA THR A 246 -1.25 9.04 -2.22
C THR A 246 -2.47 8.47 -2.94
N GLY A 247 -2.95 7.30 -2.53
CA GLY A 247 -4.08 6.60 -3.12
C GLY A 247 -5.45 7.17 -2.77
N ALA A 248 -6.50 6.45 -3.15
CA ALA A 248 -7.87 6.77 -2.77
C ALA A 248 -8.09 6.56 -1.26
N PRO A 249 -8.79 7.47 -0.56
CA PRO A 249 -8.97 7.37 0.88
C PRO A 249 -9.85 6.19 1.25
N HIS A 250 -9.42 5.46 2.27
CA HIS A 250 -10.21 4.45 2.94
C HIS A 250 -9.82 4.40 4.42
N LEU A 251 -10.68 4.94 5.26
CA LEU A 251 -10.47 5.07 6.70
C LEU A 251 -11.46 4.22 7.50
N GLU A 252 -12.49 3.69 6.82
CA GLU A 252 -13.57 2.94 7.42
C GLU A 252 -13.26 1.44 7.42
N PHE A 253 -13.60 0.76 8.52
CA PHE A 253 -13.55 -0.70 8.63
C PHE A 253 -14.67 -1.19 9.56
N ASP A 254 -15.03 -2.45 9.43
CA ASP A 254 -16.13 -3.07 10.17
C ASP A 254 -15.59 -4.03 11.24
N GLY A 255 -15.06 -3.44 12.31
CA GLY A 255 -14.39 -4.16 13.38
C GLY A 255 -13.03 -4.75 13.01
N VAL A 256 -12.27 -5.09 14.03
CA VAL A 256 -10.89 -5.59 13.89
C VAL A 256 -10.83 -6.90 13.10
N GLU A 257 -11.86 -7.75 13.19
CA GLU A 257 -11.97 -9.00 12.46
C GLU A 257 -11.89 -8.81 10.95
N SER A 258 -12.49 -7.75 10.43
CA SER A 258 -12.49 -7.45 8.99
C SER A 258 -11.10 -7.25 8.41
N LEU A 259 -10.13 -6.88 9.23
CA LEU A 259 -8.74 -6.68 8.83
C LEU A 259 -8.01 -8.00 8.54
N PHE A 260 -8.50 -9.10 9.10
CA PHE A 260 -7.87 -10.43 9.02
C PHE A 260 -8.62 -11.43 8.12
N THR A 261 -9.77 -11.07 7.59
CA THR A 261 -10.59 -12.02 6.80
C THR A 261 -10.10 -12.23 5.37
N GLY A 262 -9.17 -11.46 4.88
CA GLY A 262 -8.60 -11.61 3.53
C GLY A 262 -9.56 -11.35 2.35
N THR A 263 -10.86 -11.22 2.62
CA THR A 263 -11.85 -11.05 1.56
C THR A 263 -11.97 -9.59 1.12
N GLY A 264 -11.63 -9.38 -0.14
CA GLY A 264 -12.09 -8.23 -0.91
C GLY A 264 -11.34 -6.95 -0.64
N LYS A 265 -10.07 -6.92 -0.15
CA LYS A 265 -9.68 -5.53 -0.05
C LYS A 265 -8.24 -5.21 0.29
N GLN A 266 -7.50 -4.97 -0.79
CA GLN A 266 -6.36 -4.03 -0.75
C GLN A 266 -6.65 -2.76 0.09
N ARG A 267 -7.92 -2.39 0.24
CA ARG A 267 -8.35 -1.18 0.98
C ARG A 267 -8.03 -1.24 2.47
N LEU A 268 -8.09 -2.42 3.10
CA LEU A 268 -7.83 -2.57 4.53
C LEU A 268 -6.33 -2.70 4.86
N SER A 269 -5.48 -2.85 3.86
CA SER A 269 -4.02 -2.98 4.04
C SER A 269 -3.41 -1.82 4.83
N ASN A 270 -3.82 -0.59 4.50
CA ASN A 270 -3.28 0.60 5.15
C ASN A 270 -3.71 0.67 6.62
N ILE A 271 -4.96 0.29 6.93
CA ILE A 271 -5.46 0.25 8.31
C ILE A 271 -4.73 -0.80 9.12
N LEU A 272 -4.60 -2.03 8.58
CA LEU A 272 -3.86 -3.11 9.24
C LEU A 272 -2.38 -2.74 9.45
N GLN A 273 -1.74 -2.14 8.45
CA GLN A 273 -0.38 -1.64 8.52
C GLN A 273 -0.21 -0.63 9.66
N THR A 274 -1.08 0.37 9.72
CA THR A 274 -0.99 1.44 10.73
C THR A 274 -1.28 0.91 12.13
N LEU A 275 -2.21 -0.05 12.28
CA LEU A 275 -2.46 -0.71 13.57
C LEU A 275 -1.29 -1.61 13.99
N LEU A 276 -0.56 -2.25 13.07
CA LEU A 276 0.67 -2.98 13.39
C LEU A 276 1.77 -2.03 13.88
N TYR A 277 1.94 -0.86 13.26
CA TYR A 277 2.85 0.16 13.78
C TYR A 277 2.41 0.65 15.17
N ALA A 278 1.11 0.90 15.36
CA ALA A 278 0.58 1.29 16.67
C ALA A 278 0.83 0.21 17.73
N MET A 279 0.66 -1.08 17.40
CA MET A 279 1.01 -2.20 18.27
C MET A 279 2.50 -2.18 18.65
N MET A 280 3.38 -2.09 17.66
CA MET A 280 4.83 -2.11 17.90
C MET A 280 5.26 -0.95 18.81
N LEU A 281 4.74 0.26 18.55
CA LEU A 281 5.03 1.45 19.37
C LEU A 281 4.45 1.32 20.78
N HIS A 282 3.19 0.89 20.90
CA HIS A 282 2.56 0.66 22.21
C HIS A 282 3.36 -0.32 23.07
N ARG A 283 3.77 -1.42 22.46
CA ARG A 283 4.52 -2.48 23.16
C ARG A 283 5.96 -2.11 23.48
N SER A 284 6.61 -1.31 22.63
CA SER A 284 8.01 -0.92 22.84
C SER A 284 8.16 0.30 23.76
N ARG A 285 7.19 1.23 23.73
CA ARG A 285 7.28 2.50 24.48
C ARG A 285 6.35 2.58 25.70
N GLY A 286 5.40 1.65 25.83
CA GLY A 286 4.51 1.56 26.99
C GLY A 286 3.45 2.66 27.11
N CYS A 287 3.20 3.41 26.04
CA CYS A 287 2.20 4.46 25.97
C CYS A 287 1.09 4.10 24.97
N ASP A 288 -0.02 4.82 25.03
CA ASP A 288 -1.10 4.63 24.05
C ASP A 288 -0.72 5.25 22.70
N VAL A 289 -1.29 4.74 21.62
CA VAL A 289 -0.95 5.17 20.27
C VAL A 289 -2.21 5.43 19.45
N GLU A 290 -2.30 6.60 18.84
CA GLU A 290 -3.32 6.97 17.87
C GLU A 290 -2.84 6.64 16.45
N PRO A 291 -3.47 5.69 15.74
CA PRO A 291 -3.18 5.44 14.34
C PRO A 291 -3.84 6.49 13.45
N ALA A 292 -3.09 7.09 12.51
CA ALA A 292 -3.58 8.11 11.59
C ALA A 292 -3.12 7.86 10.15
N LEU A 293 -4.05 7.92 9.20
CA LEU A 293 -3.79 7.76 7.77
C LEU A 293 -4.02 9.09 7.05
N TYR A 294 -2.93 9.68 6.57
CA TYR A 294 -2.96 10.95 5.86
C TYR A 294 -3.11 10.74 4.35
N TYR A 295 -4.35 10.68 3.86
CA TYR A 295 -4.63 10.63 2.42
C TYR A 295 -4.48 12.04 1.81
N VAL A 296 -3.26 12.36 1.39
CA VAL A 296 -2.84 13.71 1.02
C VAL A 296 -3.68 14.37 -0.08
N ARG A 297 -4.27 13.58 -0.99
CA ARG A 297 -5.16 14.06 -2.05
C ARG A 297 -6.47 14.65 -1.53
N ASN A 298 -6.85 14.33 -0.30
CA ASN A 298 -8.16 14.66 0.26
C ASN A 298 -8.06 15.62 1.47
N MET A 299 -6.86 15.90 1.97
CA MET A 299 -6.65 16.69 3.18
C MET A 299 -7.10 18.16 3.07
N ASN A 300 -7.22 18.68 1.85
CA ASN A 300 -7.73 20.03 1.61
C ASN A 300 -9.27 20.11 1.58
N ARG A 301 -9.99 19.00 1.75
CA ARG A 301 -11.45 18.99 1.75
C ARG A 301 -11.99 19.41 3.12
N PRO A 302 -13.06 20.23 3.15
CA PRO A 302 -13.72 20.56 4.41
C PRO A 302 -14.19 19.30 5.16
N GLY A 303 -13.93 19.25 6.46
CA GLY A 303 -14.33 18.13 7.32
C GLY A 303 -13.48 16.87 7.17
N TYR A 304 -12.35 16.93 6.48
CA TYR A 304 -11.40 15.82 6.43
C TYR A 304 -10.88 15.46 7.83
N SER A 305 -10.76 14.18 8.10
CA SER A 305 -10.12 13.64 9.29
C SER A 305 -9.28 12.42 8.90
N PRO A 306 -8.02 12.30 9.38
CA PRO A 306 -7.16 11.15 9.12
C PRO A 306 -7.41 9.97 10.06
N GLN A 307 -8.36 10.11 10.96
CA GLN A 307 -8.67 9.13 12.00
C GLN A 307 -9.40 7.92 11.41
N LEU A 308 -9.04 6.75 11.91
CA LEU A 308 -9.73 5.51 11.57
C LEU A 308 -11.17 5.55 12.07
N ASP A 309 -12.10 5.01 11.29
CA ASP A 309 -13.54 4.99 11.56
C ASP A 309 -14.04 3.54 11.65
N ASP A 310 -14.19 3.05 12.87
CA ASP A 310 -14.70 1.70 13.13
C ASP A 310 -16.24 1.72 13.15
N LYS A 311 -16.82 1.15 12.10
CA LYS A 311 -18.28 1.11 11.93
C LYS A 311 -18.97 0.13 12.88
N GLN A 312 -18.26 -0.91 13.34
CA GLN A 312 -18.84 -1.87 14.29
C GLN A 312 -19.00 -1.26 15.69
N THR A 313 -18.00 -0.53 16.16
CA THR A 313 -18.05 0.12 17.46
C THR A 313 -18.66 1.52 17.41
N GLY A 314 -18.74 2.13 16.23
CA GLY A 314 -19.15 3.52 16.02
C GLY A 314 -18.12 4.53 16.55
N VAL A 315 -16.90 4.09 16.86
CA VAL A 315 -15.84 4.95 17.40
C VAL A 315 -14.94 5.41 16.26
N LYS A 316 -14.76 6.73 16.16
CA LYS A 316 -13.81 7.36 15.25
C LYS A 316 -12.61 7.87 16.04
N GLY A 317 -11.42 7.64 15.50
CA GLY A 317 -10.16 8.08 16.12
C GLY A 317 -9.80 7.30 17.38
N ALA A 318 -10.19 6.04 17.45
CA ALA A 318 -9.85 5.20 18.57
C ALA A 318 -8.35 4.93 18.61
N ARG A 319 -7.79 4.95 19.79
CA ARG A 319 -6.40 4.56 20.06
C ARG A 319 -6.24 3.05 20.07
N TYR A 320 -5.02 2.60 19.88
CA TYR A 320 -4.69 1.18 19.78
C TYR A 320 -5.18 0.35 20.96
N THR A 321 -5.16 0.88 22.18
CA THR A 321 -5.60 0.17 23.39
C THR A 321 -7.03 -0.34 23.31
N LEU A 322 -7.93 0.34 22.55
CA LEU A 322 -9.29 -0.14 22.31
C LEU A 322 -9.30 -1.48 21.56
N TYR A 323 -8.39 -1.66 20.65
CA TYR A 323 -8.34 -2.84 19.76
C TYR A 323 -7.38 -3.93 20.25
N ARG A 324 -6.48 -3.61 21.19
CA ARG A 324 -5.30 -4.39 21.54
C ARG A 324 -5.57 -5.87 21.75
N GLU A 325 -6.51 -6.20 22.64
CA GLU A 325 -6.72 -7.60 23.03
C GLU A 325 -7.17 -8.44 21.84
N ARG A 326 -8.16 -7.96 21.12
CA ARG A 326 -8.74 -8.68 20.00
C ARG A 326 -7.80 -8.68 18.78
N PHE A 327 -7.14 -7.57 18.51
CA PHE A 327 -6.16 -7.46 17.44
C PHE A 327 -5.01 -8.45 17.63
N GLU A 328 -4.43 -8.50 18.83
CA GLU A 328 -3.33 -9.43 19.13
C GLU A 328 -3.76 -10.90 19.16
N GLU A 329 -5.01 -11.19 19.55
CA GLU A 329 -5.57 -12.53 19.46
C GLU A 329 -5.65 -13.01 17.99
N LEU A 330 -6.21 -12.18 17.12
CA LEU A 330 -6.31 -12.47 15.70
C LEU A 330 -4.92 -12.58 15.04
N LEU A 331 -3.99 -11.71 15.42
CA LEU A 331 -2.62 -11.77 14.95
C LEU A 331 -1.94 -13.09 15.34
N ARG A 332 -2.13 -13.56 16.59
CA ARG A 332 -1.63 -14.86 17.02
C ARG A 332 -2.22 -16.01 16.23
N ALA A 333 -3.52 -15.95 15.94
CA ALA A 333 -4.20 -16.97 15.14
C ALA A 333 -3.64 -17.04 13.72
N GLN A 334 -3.45 -15.90 13.06
CA GLN A 334 -2.89 -15.83 11.71
C GLN A 334 -1.42 -16.30 11.66
N LEU A 335 -0.62 -15.94 12.66
CA LEU A 335 0.76 -16.42 12.75
C LEU A 335 0.81 -17.93 13.06
N ALA A 336 -0.11 -18.45 13.86
CA ALA A 336 -0.20 -19.89 14.09
C ALA A 336 -0.54 -20.65 12.81
N GLU A 337 -1.48 -20.13 12.01
CA GLU A 337 -1.82 -20.71 10.71
C GLU A 337 -0.64 -20.63 9.71
N LEU A 338 0.11 -19.51 9.71
CA LEU A 338 1.31 -19.37 8.87
C LEU A 338 2.32 -20.48 9.12
N TYR A 339 2.44 -20.97 10.35
CA TYR A 339 3.36 -22.05 10.76
C TYR A 339 2.69 -23.43 10.85
N ASP A 340 1.43 -23.57 10.51
CA ASP A 340 0.73 -24.85 10.44
C ASP A 340 1.05 -25.55 9.10
N THR A 341 1.77 -26.66 9.17
CA THR A 341 2.17 -27.45 8.00
C THR A 341 1.01 -28.13 7.30
N SER A 342 -0.15 -28.28 7.96
CA SER A 342 -1.35 -28.84 7.35
C SER A 342 -2.09 -27.86 6.45
N VAL A 343 -1.82 -26.56 6.56
CA VAL A 343 -2.43 -25.50 5.77
C VAL A 343 -1.44 -25.02 4.69
N PRO A 344 -1.64 -25.38 3.42
CA PRO A 344 -0.76 -24.95 2.32
C PRO A 344 -0.92 -23.44 2.04
N PHE A 345 0.05 -22.87 1.33
CA PHE A 345 -0.12 -21.55 0.74
C PHE A 345 -1.07 -21.64 -0.45
N ARG A 346 -2.28 -21.12 -0.27
CA ARG A 346 -3.35 -21.16 -1.27
C ARG A 346 -3.52 -19.83 -1.98
N GLN A 347 -4.00 -19.94 -3.20
CA GLN A 347 -4.51 -18.81 -3.96
C GLN A 347 -5.76 -18.24 -3.26
N CYS A 348 -5.89 -16.91 -3.17
CA CYS A 348 -7.09 -16.31 -2.61
C CYS A 348 -8.31 -16.58 -3.51
N GLU A 349 -9.49 -16.61 -2.90
CA GLU A 349 -10.75 -16.81 -3.62
C GLU A 349 -11.21 -15.56 -4.37
N ASP A 350 -10.85 -14.39 -3.86
CA ASP A 350 -11.26 -13.11 -4.40
C ASP A 350 -10.44 -12.73 -5.65
N ALA A 351 -11.10 -12.73 -6.80
CA ALA A 351 -10.51 -12.37 -8.08
C ALA A 351 -10.10 -10.89 -8.15
N ASP A 352 -10.77 -10.00 -7.41
CA ASP A 352 -10.42 -8.58 -7.38
C ASP A 352 -9.04 -8.34 -6.75
N THR A 353 -8.65 -9.16 -5.79
CA THR A 353 -7.29 -9.16 -5.20
C THR A 353 -6.22 -9.52 -6.23
N CYS A 354 -6.57 -10.30 -7.26
CA CYS A 354 -5.64 -10.76 -8.29
C CYS A 354 -5.45 -9.74 -9.43
N LYS A 355 -6.39 -8.81 -9.63
CA LYS A 355 -6.41 -7.89 -10.78
C LYS A 355 -5.13 -7.08 -10.97
N TYR A 356 -4.48 -6.69 -9.86
CA TYR A 356 -3.24 -5.92 -9.85
C TYR A 356 -2.10 -6.66 -9.14
N CYS A 357 -2.15 -7.99 -9.16
CA CYS A 357 -1.13 -8.81 -8.53
C CYS A 357 -0.02 -9.12 -9.54
N ASP A 358 1.23 -8.91 -9.13
CA ASP A 358 2.43 -9.18 -9.95
C ASP A 358 2.50 -10.63 -10.44
N PHE A 359 1.80 -11.54 -9.75
CA PHE A 359 1.78 -12.98 -10.03
C PHE A 359 0.49 -13.48 -10.69
N ASN A 360 -0.37 -12.57 -11.21
CA ASN A 360 -1.65 -12.94 -11.82
C ASN A 360 -1.47 -13.91 -12.99
N VAL A 361 -0.42 -13.72 -13.81
CA VAL A 361 -0.10 -14.60 -14.95
C VAL A 361 0.26 -16.01 -14.48
N ILE A 362 1.08 -16.13 -13.41
CA ILE A 362 1.42 -17.43 -12.81
C ILE A 362 0.17 -18.11 -12.27
N CYS A 363 -0.68 -17.33 -11.62
CA CYS A 363 -1.93 -17.79 -11.03
C CYS A 363 -3.04 -18.04 -12.05
N LYS A 364 -2.86 -17.64 -13.31
CA LYS A 364 -3.87 -17.73 -14.39
C LYS A 364 -5.19 -17.03 -13.99
N ARG A 365 -5.07 -15.82 -13.43
CA ARG A 365 -6.18 -14.98 -12.96
C ARG A 365 -6.23 -13.66 -13.72
#